data_6e8047d48a6eed428734fc45d0a98c71
#
_entry.id   6e8047d48a6eed428734fc45d0a98c71
#
_cell.length_a   1.000
_cell.length_b   1.000
_cell.length_c   1.000
_cell.angle_alpha   90.00
_cell.angle_beta   90.00
_cell.angle_gamma   90.00
#
_symmetry.space_group_name_H-M   'P 1'
#
loop_
_entity.id
_entity.type
_entity.pdbx_description
1 polymer ?
#
loop_
_entity_poly.entity_id
_entity_poly.type
_entity_poly.pdbx_seq_one_letter_code
_entity_poly.pdbx_strand_id
1 'polypeptide(L)'
;PLGVKQGDVIGFSGNSGSSMGPHLHYELRDTRTQRLYNVVSAGIIRPDDDLPPRIMRIHYIEVDTVQGIPVHSRPESYAVVRSAGGSYRLTREEPVGAGRKGYFVVEASDRRNGVGNTFGLWRLALSADGKPLFEYRMDGFEQAQSRCCDAVSYYPLQLTSRNEVIRAAQLAQSPACFYPVMEERGIVRTEAGQTRRIRIEAWDDCGNRSQLEFDILGRTASFRAEADSAATALTP
;
A
#
# COMPACT_ATOMS: atom_id res chain seq x y z
N PRO A 1 -26.24 7.70 31.23
CA PRO A 1 -24.97 6.97 31.11
C PRO A 1 -25.00 5.81 32.10
N LEU A 2 -24.69 4.60 31.59
CA LEU A 2 -24.45 3.43 32.45
C LEU A 2 -23.01 3.54 32.95
N GLY A 3 -22.84 3.58 34.29
CA GLY A 3 -21.50 3.46 34.89
C GLY A 3 -21.10 2.00 34.88
N VAL A 4 -19.98 1.68 34.20
CA VAL A 4 -19.39 0.34 34.14
C VAL A 4 -17.96 0.40 34.64
N LYS A 5 -17.44 -0.70 35.18
CA LYS A 5 -16.04 -0.87 35.57
C LYS A 5 -15.36 -1.86 34.65
N GLN A 6 -14.05 -1.80 34.60
CA GLN A 6 -13.25 -2.80 33.87
C GLN A 6 -13.55 -4.21 34.43
N GLY A 7 -13.90 -5.14 33.52
CA GLY A 7 -14.28 -6.51 33.85
C GLY A 7 -15.79 -6.73 33.97
N ASP A 8 -16.60 -5.70 33.98
CA ASP A 8 -18.05 -5.88 33.96
C ASP A 8 -18.52 -6.49 32.64
N VAL A 9 -19.46 -7.42 32.71
CA VAL A 9 -20.11 -7.99 31.52
C VAL A 9 -21.12 -6.95 31.02
N ILE A 10 -20.86 -6.38 29.84
CA ILE A 10 -21.73 -5.36 29.22
C ILE A 10 -22.63 -5.92 28.12
N GLY A 11 -22.42 -7.17 27.71
CA GLY A 11 -23.22 -7.86 26.71
C GLY A 11 -22.61 -9.17 26.27
N PHE A 12 -23.28 -9.85 25.36
CA PHE A 12 -22.80 -11.06 24.71
C PHE A 12 -22.59 -10.80 23.23
N SER A 13 -21.49 -11.31 22.67
CA SER A 13 -21.23 -11.20 21.23
C SER A 13 -22.25 -12.02 20.44
N GLY A 14 -22.80 -11.41 19.38
CA GLY A 14 -23.73 -12.04 18.45
C GLY A 14 -23.12 -12.20 17.06
N ASN A 15 -23.91 -12.75 16.15
CA ASN A 15 -23.59 -12.93 14.72
C ASN A 15 -24.67 -12.32 13.83
N SER A 16 -25.24 -11.18 14.23
CA SER A 16 -26.23 -10.46 13.43
C SER A 16 -25.56 -9.57 12.37
N GLY A 17 -26.26 -9.33 11.26
CA GLY A 17 -25.74 -8.55 10.14
C GLY A 17 -24.86 -9.37 9.19
N SER A 18 -24.03 -8.69 8.41
CA SER A 18 -23.08 -9.30 7.49
C SER A 18 -21.82 -9.72 8.25
N SER A 19 -21.80 -10.94 8.78
CA SER A 19 -20.71 -11.46 9.60
C SER A 19 -20.47 -12.95 9.31
N MET A 20 -19.20 -13.36 9.35
CA MET A 20 -18.78 -14.76 9.18
C MET A 20 -18.70 -15.52 10.51
N GLY A 21 -18.98 -14.88 11.65
CA GLY A 21 -18.94 -15.50 12.96
C GLY A 21 -19.08 -14.45 14.09
N PRO A 22 -19.40 -14.88 15.34
CA PRO A 22 -19.51 -13.97 16.47
C PRO A 22 -18.21 -13.19 16.70
N HIS A 23 -18.31 -11.88 16.76
CA HIS A 23 -17.18 -10.98 17.01
C HIS A 23 -17.62 -9.70 17.70
N LEU A 24 -16.67 -9.00 18.30
CA LEU A 24 -16.85 -7.65 18.81
C LEU A 24 -16.39 -6.66 17.74
N HIS A 25 -17.29 -5.81 17.28
CA HIS A 25 -16.95 -4.63 16.51
C HIS A 25 -16.59 -3.48 17.46
N TYR A 26 -15.37 -2.96 17.39
CA TYR A 26 -14.87 -1.87 18.22
C TYR A 26 -14.30 -0.74 17.36
N GLU A 27 -14.76 0.48 17.58
CA GLU A 27 -14.27 1.66 16.87
C GLU A 27 -14.02 2.80 17.85
N LEU A 28 -12.97 3.58 17.58
CA LEU A 28 -12.73 4.87 18.23
C LEU A 28 -13.08 5.99 17.25
N ARG A 29 -14.04 6.85 17.65
CA ARG A 29 -14.49 7.97 16.81
C ARG A 29 -14.40 9.29 17.55
N ASP A 30 -14.02 10.34 16.84
CA ASP A 30 -14.25 11.70 17.30
C ASP A 30 -15.73 12.00 17.29
N THR A 31 -16.26 12.51 18.40
CA THR A 31 -17.71 12.75 18.55
C THR A 31 -18.24 13.88 17.67
N ARG A 32 -17.38 14.83 17.27
CA ARG A 32 -17.78 15.99 16.47
C ARG A 32 -17.59 15.75 14.97
N THR A 33 -16.45 15.18 14.57
CA THR A 33 -16.09 15.00 13.16
C THR A 33 -16.45 13.62 12.62
N GLN A 34 -16.76 12.66 13.51
CA GLN A 34 -16.97 11.25 13.18
C GLN A 34 -15.73 10.59 12.55
N ARG A 35 -14.56 11.21 12.73
CA ARG A 35 -13.29 10.62 12.30
C ARG A 35 -13.04 9.33 13.06
N LEU A 36 -12.76 8.27 12.32
CA LEU A 36 -12.29 6.98 12.84
C LEU A 36 -10.78 7.05 13.08
N TYR A 37 -10.31 6.44 14.15
CA TYR A 37 -8.89 6.35 14.49
C TYR A 37 -8.43 4.89 14.51
N ASN A 38 -7.20 4.65 14.11
CA ASN A 38 -6.53 3.37 14.37
C ASN A 38 -6.30 3.26 15.88
N VAL A 39 -6.96 2.30 16.51
CA VAL A 39 -6.96 2.15 17.97
C VAL A 39 -5.63 1.71 18.55
N VAL A 40 -4.78 1.06 17.75
CA VAL A 40 -3.43 0.63 18.13
C VAL A 40 -2.45 1.78 18.02
N SER A 41 -2.37 2.47 16.87
CA SER A 41 -1.50 3.64 16.70
C SER A 41 -1.88 4.79 17.63
N ALA A 42 -3.17 4.90 18.02
CA ALA A 42 -3.65 5.84 19.05
C ALA A 42 -3.31 5.40 20.49
N GLY A 43 -2.72 4.23 20.68
CA GLY A 43 -2.32 3.72 22.00
C GLY A 43 -3.46 3.26 22.91
N ILE A 44 -4.66 3.09 22.37
CA ILE A 44 -5.85 2.63 23.13
C ILE A 44 -5.80 1.12 23.37
N ILE A 45 -5.43 0.37 22.33
CA ILE A 45 -5.18 -1.07 22.41
C ILE A 45 -3.70 -1.28 22.15
N ARG A 46 -3.08 -2.15 22.93
CA ARG A 46 -1.65 -2.50 22.78
C ARG A 46 -1.55 -4.02 22.64
N PRO A 47 -1.58 -4.53 21.41
CA PRO A 47 -1.32 -5.94 21.15
C PRO A 47 0.11 -6.30 21.56
N ASP A 48 0.32 -7.52 22.00
CA ASP A 48 1.64 -8.11 22.14
C ASP A 48 2.08 -8.63 20.77
N ASP A 49 2.87 -7.83 20.06
CA ASP A 49 3.26 -8.11 18.69
C ASP A 49 4.69 -7.64 18.39
N ASP A 50 5.54 -8.57 17.98
CA ASP A 50 6.93 -8.35 17.56
C ASP A 50 7.20 -8.86 16.13
N LEU A 51 6.14 -9.24 15.39
CA LEU A 51 6.24 -9.77 14.04
C LEU A 51 6.25 -8.64 13.00
N PRO A 52 7.38 -8.35 12.35
CA PRO A 52 7.40 -7.32 11.34
C PRO A 52 6.63 -7.74 10.08
N PRO A 53 6.02 -6.78 9.37
CA PRO A 53 5.32 -7.03 8.13
C PRO A 53 6.17 -7.78 7.10
N ARG A 54 5.54 -8.54 6.23
CA ARG A 54 6.20 -9.31 5.19
C ARG A 54 6.02 -8.64 3.84
N ILE A 55 7.13 -8.30 3.18
CA ILE A 55 7.13 -7.85 1.78
C ILE A 55 7.25 -9.09 0.89
N MET A 56 6.23 -9.36 0.09
CA MET A 56 6.11 -10.59 -0.70
C MET A 56 6.60 -10.39 -2.13
N ARG A 57 6.24 -9.24 -2.72
CA ARG A 57 6.55 -8.93 -4.11
C ARG A 57 6.48 -7.43 -4.35
N ILE A 58 7.24 -6.96 -5.31
CA ILE A 58 7.06 -5.62 -5.87
C ILE A 58 6.70 -5.74 -7.35
N HIS A 59 5.97 -4.75 -7.85
CA HIS A 59 5.68 -4.63 -9.27
C HIS A 59 6.06 -3.22 -9.71
N TYR A 60 6.70 -3.12 -10.88
CA TYR A 60 6.98 -1.84 -11.51
C TYR A 60 6.01 -1.62 -12.67
N ILE A 61 5.46 -0.42 -12.76
CA ILE A 61 4.51 -0.03 -13.80
C ILE A 61 5.02 1.26 -14.43
N GLU A 62 5.31 1.23 -15.73
CA GLU A 62 5.65 2.43 -16.48
C GLU A 62 4.41 3.26 -16.77
N VAL A 63 4.58 4.56 -16.85
CA VAL A 63 3.54 5.52 -17.20
C VAL A 63 3.96 6.30 -18.43
N ASP A 64 3.09 6.32 -19.41
CA ASP A 64 3.19 7.19 -20.60
C ASP A 64 1.98 8.12 -20.66
N THR A 65 1.95 9.04 -21.61
CA THR A 65 0.85 9.96 -21.81
C THR A 65 0.50 10.01 -23.29
N VAL A 66 -0.72 9.59 -23.60
CA VAL A 66 -1.29 9.64 -24.95
C VAL A 66 -2.41 10.68 -24.98
N GLN A 67 -2.28 11.70 -25.79
CA GLN A 67 -3.27 12.79 -25.90
C GLN A 67 -3.65 13.43 -24.54
N GLY A 68 -2.66 13.56 -23.64
CA GLY A 68 -2.89 14.11 -22.28
C GLY A 68 -3.44 13.10 -21.27
N ILE A 69 -3.74 11.88 -21.65
CA ILE A 69 -4.28 10.83 -20.78
C ILE A 69 -3.13 9.91 -20.32
N PRO A 70 -2.94 9.69 -18.99
CA PRO A 70 -1.99 8.73 -18.51
C PRO A 70 -2.34 7.30 -18.92
N VAL A 71 -1.40 6.59 -19.52
CA VAL A 71 -1.52 5.18 -19.88
C VAL A 71 -0.45 4.40 -19.11
N HIS A 72 -0.82 3.24 -18.61
CA HIS A 72 0.01 2.42 -17.74
C HIS A 72 0.39 1.12 -18.44
N SER A 73 1.65 0.72 -18.33
CA SER A 73 2.10 -0.60 -18.79
C SER A 73 1.48 -1.73 -17.96
N ARG A 74 1.62 -2.95 -18.43
CA ARG A 74 1.37 -4.13 -17.58
C ARG A 74 2.40 -4.14 -16.44
N PRO A 75 2.02 -4.65 -15.24
CA PRO A 75 2.96 -4.78 -14.13
C PRO A 75 4.11 -5.74 -14.43
N GLU A 76 5.34 -5.29 -14.24
CA GLU A 76 6.51 -6.17 -14.20
C GLU A 76 6.75 -6.60 -12.76
N SER A 77 6.69 -7.90 -12.48
CA SER A 77 6.67 -8.46 -11.13
C SER A 77 8.04 -8.98 -10.72
N TYR A 78 8.44 -8.67 -9.49
CA TYR A 78 9.72 -9.08 -8.90
C TYR A 78 9.49 -9.73 -7.56
N ALA A 79 9.94 -10.98 -7.42
CA ALA A 79 9.83 -11.72 -6.18
C ALA A 79 10.83 -11.19 -5.14
N VAL A 80 10.39 -11.18 -3.90
CA VAL A 80 11.15 -10.71 -2.74
C VAL A 80 11.37 -11.86 -1.78
N VAL A 81 12.58 -11.96 -1.22
CA VAL A 81 12.93 -12.95 -0.20
C VAL A 81 13.51 -12.28 1.03
N ARG A 82 13.26 -12.86 2.19
CA ARG A 82 13.86 -12.44 3.45
C ARG A 82 15.27 -13.01 3.54
N SER A 83 16.27 -12.18 3.79
CA SER A 83 17.64 -12.60 4.04
C SER A 83 17.81 -13.17 5.45
N ALA A 84 18.92 -13.86 5.72
CA ALA A 84 19.24 -14.39 7.05
C ALA A 84 19.34 -13.26 8.11
N GLY A 85 19.71 -12.05 7.72
CA GLY A 85 19.76 -10.87 8.60
C GLY A 85 18.42 -10.17 8.83
N GLY A 86 17.29 -10.73 8.32
CA GLY A 86 15.94 -10.22 8.56
C GLY A 86 15.48 -9.12 7.58
N SER A 87 16.37 -8.51 6.81
CA SER A 87 16.05 -7.58 5.72
C SER A 87 15.52 -8.31 4.50
N TYR A 88 14.86 -7.58 3.60
CA TYR A 88 14.37 -8.12 2.35
C TYR A 88 15.28 -7.75 1.19
N ARG A 89 15.34 -8.60 0.17
CA ARG A 89 16.01 -8.35 -1.12
C ARG A 89 15.21 -8.96 -2.27
N LEU A 90 15.46 -8.49 -3.47
CA LEU A 90 14.94 -9.15 -4.68
C LEU A 90 15.62 -10.51 -4.86
N THR A 91 14.94 -11.44 -5.51
CA THR A 91 15.50 -12.76 -5.85
C THR A 91 16.52 -12.70 -6.97
N ARG A 92 16.64 -11.55 -7.64
CA ARG A 92 17.60 -11.25 -8.72
C ARG A 92 18.66 -10.28 -8.22
N GLU A 93 19.81 -10.30 -8.85
CA GLU A 93 20.93 -9.39 -8.57
C GLU A 93 20.94 -8.16 -9.50
N GLU A 94 20.44 -8.32 -10.75
CA GLU A 94 20.40 -7.23 -11.70
C GLU A 94 19.39 -6.16 -11.28
N PRO A 95 19.67 -4.88 -11.56
CA PRO A 95 18.75 -3.79 -11.31
C PRO A 95 17.38 -4.00 -11.99
N VAL A 96 16.34 -3.47 -11.39
CA VAL A 96 15.01 -3.41 -12.00
C VAL A 96 15.06 -2.44 -13.17
N GLY A 97 14.74 -2.90 -14.37
CA GLY A 97 14.67 -2.01 -15.54
C GLY A 97 13.50 -1.02 -15.35
N ALA A 98 13.78 0.28 -15.48
CA ALA A 98 12.78 1.33 -15.32
C ALA A 98 12.68 2.19 -16.58
N GLY A 99 11.46 2.53 -16.99
CA GLY A 99 11.23 3.55 -18.01
C GLY A 99 11.43 4.96 -17.46
N ARG A 100 11.21 5.96 -18.31
CA ARG A 100 11.39 7.37 -17.91
C ARG A 100 10.51 7.80 -16.73
N LYS A 101 9.35 7.20 -16.60
CA LYS A 101 8.38 7.46 -15.52
C LYS A 101 7.70 6.16 -15.14
N GLY A 102 7.54 5.91 -13.86
CA GLY A 102 6.81 4.76 -13.39
C GLY A 102 6.60 4.81 -11.89
N TYR A 103 5.91 3.84 -11.36
CA TYR A 103 5.67 3.70 -9.94
C TYR A 103 5.73 2.24 -9.51
N PHE A 104 5.87 2.06 -8.21
CA PHE A 104 5.86 0.73 -7.62
C PHE A 104 4.49 0.39 -7.04
N VAL A 105 4.19 -0.90 -7.07
CA VAL A 105 3.10 -1.54 -6.34
C VAL A 105 3.73 -2.58 -5.44
N VAL A 106 3.33 -2.60 -4.18
CA VAL A 106 3.91 -3.47 -3.16
C VAL A 106 2.87 -4.46 -2.67
N GLU A 107 3.16 -5.74 -2.84
CA GLU A 107 2.37 -6.82 -2.26
C GLU A 107 2.97 -7.19 -0.90
N ALA A 108 2.19 -7.00 0.15
CA ALA A 108 2.65 -7.19 1.52
C ALA A 108 1.54 -7.75 2.40
N SER A 109 1.91 -8.27 3.55
CA SER A 109 0.97 -8.72 4.57
C SER A 109 1.60 -8.58 5.95
N ASP A 110 0.76 -8.41 6.93
CA ASP A 110 1.14 -8.40 8.32
C ASP A 110 0.50 -9.57 9.08
N ARG A 111 1.09 -9.95 10.20
CA ARG A 111 0.57 -10.94 11.14
C ARG A 111 0.88 -10.50 12.56
N ARG A 112 0.07 -10.99 13.51
CA ARG A 112 0.30 -10.74 14.93
C ARG A 112 0.57 -12.03 15.69
N ASN A 113 1.29 -11.90 16.80
CA ASN A 113 1.60 -13.02 17.68
C ASN A 113 0.33 -13.75 18.12
N GLY A 114 0.34 -15.08 17.98
CA GLY A 114 -0.76 -15.94 18.43
C GLY A 114 -2.06 -15.83 17.62
N VAL A 115 -2.09 -15.06 16.52
CA VAL A 115 -3.29 -14.83 15.72
C VAL A 115 -3.10 -15.41 14.31
N GLY A 116 -4.07 -16.20 13.85
CA GLY A 116 -4.04 -16.81 12.52
C GLY A 116 -4.42 -15.86 11.37
N ASN A 117 -4.95 -14.70 11.68
CA ASN A 117 -5.40 -13.71 10.69
C ASN A 117 -4.23 -13.00 10.01
N THR A 118 -4.49 -12.52 8.80
CA THR A 118 -3.61 -11.60 8.08
C THR A 118 -4.16 -10.19 8.17
N PHE A 119 -3.27 -9.23 8.39
CA PHE A 119 -3.61 -7.81 8.51
C PHE A 119 -2.99 -7.02 7.36
N GLY A 120 -3.52 -5.83 7.11
CA GLY A 120 -2.94 -4.84 6.22
C GLY A 120 -1.79 -4.07 6.89
N LEU A 121 -1.04 -3.33 6.09
CA LEU A 121 0.01 -2.44 6.59
C LEU A 121 -0.61 -1.19 7.23
N TRP A 122 -0.05 -0.76 8.34
CA TRP A 122 -0.35 0.54 8.88
C TRP A 122 0.32 1.65 8.06
N ARG A 123 1.58 1.42 7.62
CA ARG A 123 2.38 2.42 6.89
C ARG A 123 3.24 1.76 5.83
N LEU A 124 3.33 2.39 4.67
CA LEU A 124 4.27 2.07 3.59
C LEU A 124 4.96 3.35 3.15
N ALA A 125 6.29 3.34 3.09
CA ALA A 125 7.05 4.46 2.55
C ALA A 125 7.99 4.02 1.43
N LEU A 126 8.19 4.90 0.46
CA LEU A 126 9.12 4.74 -0.65
C LEU A 126 10.01 5.96 -0.74
N SER A 127 11.32 5.72 -0.88
CA SER A 127 12.30 6.76 -1.16
C SER A 127 13.17 6.37 -2.36
N ALA A 128 13.68 7.38 -3.06
CA ALA A 128 14.66 7.22 -4.13
C ALA A 128 15.89 8.09 -3.83
N ASP A 129 17.07 7.47 -3.85
CA ASP A 129 18.35 8.10 -3.51
C ASP A 129 18.30 8.83 -2.16
N GLY A 130 17.63 8.21 -1.19
CA GLY A 130 17.44 8.74 0.17
C GLY A 130 16.39 9.85 0.29
N LYS A 131 15.76 10.31 -0.80
CA LYS A 131 14.72 11.33 -0.77
C LYS A 131 13.35 10.67 -0.70
N PRO A 132 12.49 11.02 0.28
CA PRO A 132 11.12 10.50 0.35
C PRO A 132 10.33 10.89 -0.92
N LEU A 133 9.61 9.94 -1.48
CA LEU A 133 8.71 10.16 -2.64
C LEU A 133 7.25 9.89 -2.30
N PHE A 134 7.01 8.93 -1.44
CA PHE A 134 5.68 8.46 -1.11
C PHE A 134 5.63 7.95 0.31
N GLU A 135 4.57 8.28 1.03
CA GLU A 135 4.18 7.61 2.27
C GLU A 135 2.66 7.47 2.29
N TYR A 136 2.20 6.27 2.53
CA TYR A 136 0.86 5.91 2.93
C TYR A 136 0.85 5.62 4.43
N ARG A 137 -0.17 6.14 5.15
CA ARG A 137 -0.32 5.86 6.58
C ARG A 137 -1.79 5.88 7.01
N MET A 138 -2.22 4.82 7.68
CA MET A 138 -3.59 4.64 8.13
C MET A 138 -3.71 4.93 9.65
N ASP A 139 -3.58 6.21 10.02
CA ASP A 139 -3.85 6.67 11.39
C ASP A 139 -5.34 6.85 11.67
N GLY A 140 -6.14 6.92 10.62
CA GLY A 140 -7.58 7.14 10.71
C GLY A 140 -8.10 7.93 9.51
N PHE A 141 -9.41 7.97 9.36
CA PHE A 141 -10.09 8.66 8.27
C PHE A 141 -11.50 9.11 8.66
N GLU A 142 -12.04 10.09 7.95
CA GLU A 142 -13.43 10.49 8.07
C GLU A 142 -14.32 9.53 7.26
N GLN A 143 -15.54 9.34 7.71
CA GLN A 143 -16.50 8.41 7.07
C GLN A 143 -16.66 8.71 5.56
N ALA A 144 -16.66 9.99 5.18
CA ALA A 144 -16.73 10.40 3.78
C ALA A 144 -15.51 9.94 2.94
N GLN A 145 -14.37 9.66 3.59
CA GLN A 145 -13.13 9.22 2.97
C GLN A 145 -13.01 7.69 2.87
N SER A 146 -13.98 6.92 3.37
CA SER A 146 -13.92 5.44 3.34
C SER A 146 -13.69 4.87 1.93
N ARG A 147 -14.25 5.52 0.91
CA ARG A 147 -14.05 5.14 -0.50
C ARG A 147 -12.62 5.41 -1.01
N CYS A 148 -11.85 6.23 -0.32
CA CYS A 148 -10.47 6.50 -0.69
C CYS A 148 -9.54 5.31 -0.42
N CYS A 149 -9.95 4.35 0.39
CA CYS A 149 -9.21 3.11 0.64
C CYS A 149 -8.98 2.34 -0.67
N ASP A 150 -9.96 2.33 -1.58
CA ASP A 150 -9.84 1.67 -2.88
C ASP A 150 -8.76 2.33 -3.77
N ALA A 151 -8.50 3.61 -3.57
CA ALA A 151 -7.47 4.34 -4.32
C ALA A 151 -6.04 3.96 -3.90
N VAL A 152 -5.87 3.46 -2.69
CA VAL A 152 -4.58 2.96 -2.18
C VAL A 152 -4.26 1.61 -2.81
N SER A 153 -5.25 0.75 -3.02
CA SER A 153 -5.07 -0.56 -3.61
C SER A 153 -4.78 -0.50 -5.11
N TYR A 154 -3.88 -1.36 -5.58
CA TYR A 154 -3.78 -1.65 -7.01
C TYR A 154 -4.75 -2.76 -7.38
N TYR A 155 -5.96 -2.37 -7.69
CA TYR A 155 -7.13 -3.26 -7.82
C TYR A 155 -6.93 -4.45 -8.79
N PRO A 156 -6.30 -4.30 -9.98
CA PRO A 156 -6.11 -5.44 -10.88
C PRO A 156 -5.35 -6.62 -10.27
N LEU A 157 -4.38 -6.36 -9.38
CA LEU A 157 -3.64 -7.42 -8.67
C LEU A 157 -4.33 -7.80 -7.36
N GLN A 158 -5.02 -6.87 -6.69
CA GLN A 158 -5.73 -7.15 -5.45
C GLN A 158 -6.81 -8.21 -5.62
N LEU A 159 -7.47 -8.27 -6.78
CA LEU A 159 -8.51 -9.27 -7.08
C LEU A 159 -8.01 -10.72 -7.05
N THR A 160 -6.72 -10.94 -7.28
CA THR A 160 -6.11 -12.27 -7.35
C THR A 160 -5.15 -12.55 -6.21
N SER A 161 -4.74 -11.52 -5.47
CA SER A 161 -3.86 -11.66 -4.31
C SER A 161 -4.66 -11.88 -3.02
N ARG A 162 -4.10 -12.74 -2.14
CA ARG A 162 -4.57 -12.88 -0.75
C ARG A 162 -3.90 -11.87 0.20
N ASN A 163 -2.90 -11.16 -0.28
CA ASN A 163 -2.17 -10.15 0.46
C ASN A 163 -2.70 -8.77 0.07
N GLU A 164 -2.39 -7.76 0.87
CA GLU A 164 -2.64 -6.38 0.51
C GLU A 164 -1.71 -5.96 -0.65
N VAL A 165 -2.25 -5.22 -1.62
CA VAL A 165 -1.52 -4.76 -2.81
C VAL A 165 -1.62 -3.24 -2.87
N ILE A 166 -0.61 -2.56 -2.32
CA ILE A 166 -0.58 -1.11 -2.19
C ILE A 166 0.09 -0.48 -3.41
N ARG A 167 -0.59 0.49 -4.01
CA ARG A 167 -0.01 1.36 -5.04
C ARG A 167 0.80 2.47 -4.36
N ALA A 168 2.11 2.47 -4.52
CA ALA A 168 2.98 3.51 -4.01
C ALA A 168 2.98 4.76 -4.93
N ALA A 169 1.79 5.16 -5.39
CA ALA A 169 1.57 6.36 -6.18
C ALA A 169 0.11 6.83 -6.08
N GLN A 170 -0.10 8.14 -6.20
CA GLN A 170 -1.43 8.73 -6.24
C GLN A 170 -1.91 8.87 -7.69
N LEU A 171 -3.11 8.38 -7.97
CA LEU A 171 -3.79 8.67 -9.24
C LEU A 171 -4.19 10.15 -9.31
N ALA A 172 -4.23 10.70 -10.53
CA ALA A 172 -4.51 12.12 -10.76
C ALA A 172 -5.83 12.60 -10.12
N GLN A 173 -6.81 11.72 -10.04
CA GLN A 173 -8.17 12.01 -9.55
C GLN A 173 -8.44 11.49 -8.14
N SER A 174 -7.43 10.88 -7.49
CA SER A 174 -7.60 10.32 -6.15
C SER A 174 -7.41 11.38 -5.08
N PRO A 175 -8.31 11.52 -4.11
CA PRO A 175 -8.11 12.42 -2.99
C PRO A 175 -6.90 12.01 -2.14
N ALA A 176 -6.14 12.99 -1.66
CA ALA A 176 -4.88 12.79 -0.92
C ALA A 176 -5.13 12.56 0.58
N CYS A 177 -6.00 11.62 0.95
CA CYS A 177 -6.44 11.49 2.34
C CYS A 177 -5.53 10.62 3.26
N PHE A 178 -4.66 9.77 2.70
CA PHE A 178 -3.81 8.84 3.48
C PHE A 178 -2.31 9.01 3.20
N TYR A 179 -1.93 10.15 2.63
CA TYR A 179 -0.58 10.35 2.10
C TYR A 179 0.14 11.51 2.80
N PRO A 180 0.85 11.26 3.92
CA PRO A 180 1.66 12.27 4.57
C PRO A 180 2.81 12.80 3.70
N VAL A 181 3.34 11.95 2.80
CA VAL A 181 4.36 12.33 1.81
C VAL A 181 3.89 11.93 0.42
N MET A 182 3.91 12.89 -0.52
CA MET A 182 3.46 12.68 -1.90
C MET A 182 4.24 13.60 -2.87
N GLU A 183 5.52 13.32 -3.04
CA GLU A 183 6.35 14.03 -4.01
C GLU A 183 6.13 13.46 -5.41
N GLU A 184 5.93 14.32 -6.39
CA GLU A 184 5.64 13.92 -7.78
C GLU A 184 4.58 12.81 -7.91
N ARG A 185 3.62 12.74 -7.00
CA ARG A 185 2.59 11.70 -6.90
C ARG A 185 3.15 10.27 -6.73
N GLY A 186 4.34 10.10 -6.15
CA GLY A 186 5.01 8.82 -6.01
C GLY A 186 5.63 8.28 -7.32
N ILE A 187 5.67 9.11 -8.38
CA ILE A 187 6.27 8.71 -9.66
C ILE A 187 7.79 8.78 -9.54
N VAL A 188 8.42 7.65 -9.79
CA VAL A 188 9.88 7.56 -9.95
C VAL A 188 10.24 7.94 -11.37
N ARG A 189 11.20 8.87 -11.51
CA ARG A 189 11.76 9.28 -12.81
C ARG A 189 13.17 8.77 -12.95
N THR A 190 13.54 8.29 -14.13
CA THR A 190 14.91 7.85 -14.48
C THR A 190 15.26 8.28 -15.89
N GLU A 191 16.54 8.60 -16.09
CA GLU A 191 17.10 8.78 -17.44
C GLU A 191 17.75 7.47 -17.93
N ALA A 192 17.88 7.32 -19.24
CA ALA A 192 18.50 6.16 -19.83
C ALA A 192 19.93 5.96 -19.29
N GLY A 193 20.25 4.75 -18.81
CA GLY A 193 21.51 4.42 -18.19
C GLY A 193 21.72 4.94 -16.76
N GLN A 194 20.78 5.72 -16.22
CA GLN A 194 20.84 6.20 -14.85
C GLN A 194 20.46 5.06 -13.88
N THR A 195 21.32 4.83 -12.89
CA THR A 195 20.99 3.96 -11.75
C THR A 195 20.47 4.80 -10.59
N ARG A 196 19.41 4.33 -9.94
CA ARG A 196 18.85 4.95 -8.73
C ARG A 196 18.61 3.89 -7.65
N ARG A 197 18.86 4.24 -6.39
CA ARG A 197 18.60 3.39 -5.24
C ARG A 197 17.17 3.61 -4.74
N ILE A 198 16.38 2.54 -4.72
CA ILE A 198 15.03 2.54 -4.17
C ILE A 198 15.05 1.86 -2.80
N ARG A 199 14.35 2.47 -1.84
CA ARG A 199 14.06 1.87 -0.54
C ARG A 199 12.56 1.85 -0.33
N ILE A 200 12.04 0.70 0.04
CA ILE A 200 10.65 0.48 0.45
C ILE A 200 10.67 0.03 1.89
N GLU A 201 9.87 0.65 2.72
CA GLU A 201 9.71 0.33 4.13
C GLU A 201 8.24 0.09 4.43
N ALA A 202 7.96 -0.97 5.19
CA ALA A 202 6.63 -1.36 5.62
C ALA A 202 6.59 -1.45 7.15
N TRP A 203 5.53 -0.89 7.76
CA TRP A 203 5.30 -0.96 9.21
C TRP A 203 3.90 -1.46 9.52
N ASP A 204 3.79 -2.18 10.62
CA ASP A 204 2.54 -2.38 11.32
C ASP A 204 2.24 -1.23 12.30
N ASP A 205 1.12 -1.29 12.95
CA ASP A 205 0.69 -0.29 13.93
C ASP A 205 1.27 -0.52 15.35
N CYS A 206 2.02 -1.60 15.56
CA CYS A 206 2.79 -1.88 16.77
C CYS A 206 4.21 -1.32 16.73
N GLY A 207 4.67 -0.87 15.54
CA GLY A 207 5.98 -0.26 15.33
C GLY A 207 7.03 -1.21 14.76
N ASN A 208 6.66 -2.46 14.44
CA ASN A 208 7.56 -3.39 13.79
C ASN A 208 7.75 -2.99 12.33
N ARG A 209 8.99 -3.17 11.81
CA ARG A 209 9.38 -2.67 10.49
C ARG A 209 10.08 -3.71 9.65
N SER A 210 9.78 -3.70 8.37
CA SER A 210 10.50 -4.40 7.31
C SER A 210 11.01 -3.42 6.25
N GLN A 211 12.16 -3.73 5.65
CA GLN A 211 12.81 -2.90 4.66
C GLN A 211 13.30 -3.72 3.48
N LEU A 212 13.11 -3.19 2.29
CA LEU A 212 13.62 -3.70 1.02
C LEU A 212 14.40 -2.60 0.32
N GLU A 213 15.64 -2.88 -0.09
CA GLU A 213 16.44 -1.99 -0.94
C GLU A 213 16.86 -2.69 -2.22
N PHE A 214 16.85 -1.94 -3.32
CA PHE A 214 17.29 -2.41 -4.62
C PHE A 214 17.62 -1.25 -5.54
N ASP A 215 18.34 -1.55 -6.62
CA ASP A 215 18.62 -0.58 -7.66
C ASP A 215 17.65 -0.70 -8.82
N ILE A 216 17.33 0.43 -9.43
CA ILE A 216 16.69 0.51 -10.73
C ILE A 216 17.67 1.09 -11.74
N LEU A 217 17.56 0.65 -13.01
CA LEU A 217 18.35 1.15 -14.13
C LEU A 217 17.41 1.69 -15.21
N GLY A 218 17.60 2.94 -15.59
CA GLY A 218 16.82 3.57 -16.66
C GLY A 218 17.05 2.88 -18.01
N ARG A 219 15.96 2.43 -18.66
CA ARG A 219 15.97 1.81 -19.98
C ARG A 219 16.11 2.87 -21.08
N THR A 220 16.81 2.51 -22.17
CA THR A 220 16.88 3.33 -23.39
C THR A 220 15.52 3.39 -24.10
N ALA A 221 14.80 2.25 -24.16
CA ALA A 221 13.44 2.17 -24.69
C ALA A 221 12.45 2.13 -23.53
N SER A 222 11.59 3.12 -23.45
CA SER A 222 10.44 3.14 -22.52
C SER A 222 9.22 2.51 -23.18
N PHE A 223 8.29 2.07 -22.36
CA PHE A 223 6.95 1.73 -22.79
C PHE A 223 6.37 2.88 -23.62
N ARG A 224 5.84 2.55 -24.80
CA ARG A 224 5.01 3.45 -25.60
C ARG A 224 3.63 2.84 -25.70
N ALA A 225 2.62 3.61 -25.29
CA ALA A 225 1.25 3.21 -25.53
C ALA A 225 0.97 3.33 -27.03
N GLU A 226 0.65 2.23 -27.68
CA GLU A 226 0.09 2.28 -29.03
C GLU A 226 -1.35 2.79 -28.91
N ALA A 227 -1.71 3.80 -29.70
CA ALA A 227 -3.08 4.20 -29.86
C ALA A 227 -3.81 3.03 -30.54
N ASP A 228 -4.76 2.41 -29.83
CA ASP A 228 -5.52 1.29 -30.35
C ASP A 228 -6.31 1.78 -31.59
N SER A 229 -5.86 1.40 -32.79
CA SER A 229 -6.50 1.77 -34.06
C SER A 229 -7.90 1.14 -34.20
N ALA A 230 -8.27 0.25 -33.29
CA ALA A 230 -9.58 -0.38 -33.23
C ALA A 230 -10.70 0.52 -32.67
N ALA A 231 -10.37 1.64 -32.01
CA ALA A 231 -11.38 2.54 -31.47
C ALA A 231 -12.08 3.44 -32.53
N THR A 232 -11.63 3.39 -33.79
CA THR A 232 -12.19 4.21 -34.88
C THR A 232 -13.36 3.53 -35.61
N ALA A 233 -13.75 2.32 -35.21
CA ALA A 233 -14.81 1.54 -35.89
C ALA A 233 -16.19 1.61 -35.20
N LEU A 234 -16.40 2.51 -34.23
CA LEU A 234 -17.70 2.73 -33.60
C LEU A 234 -18.16 4.17 -33.80
N THR A 235 -18.41 4.54 -35.04
CA THR A 235 -19.30 5.64 -35.36
C THR A 235 -20.43 5.13 -36.25
N PRO A 236 -21.70 5.41 -35.91
CA PRO A 236 -22.89 4.90 -36.59
C PRO A 236 -23.07 5.40 -38.00
#